data_22d1c694ab41ef759cb281b2cd91bcba
#
_entry.id   22d1c694ab41ef759cb281b2cd91bcba
#
_cell.length_a   1.000
_cell.length_b   1.000
_cell.length_c   1.000
_cell.angle_alpha   90.00
_cell.angle_beta   90.00
_cell.angle_gamma   90.00
#
_symmetry.space_group_name_H-M   'P 1'
#
loop_
_entity.id
_entity.type
_entity.pdbx_description
1 polymer ?
#
loop_
_entity_poly.entity_id
_entity_poly.type
_entity_poly.pdbx_seq_one_letter_code
_entity_poly.pdbx_strand_id
1 'polypeptide(L)'
;MSDINEIFSLKNKTAIVTGGTRGIGEMIATGFLQRGAKVYITSRKADAVEAMQEKLSAYGTCVGIPSDLSTNEGVNAFGDWFASKEDKLDILVNNAGAAWGEPIEEFSEKGWDRVMDLNVKSIFFLTQKLLPELRAAAKANARGRIINIGSIEGFTMPMAPGNFAYPASKAAVHHLTRSLARELAPDRITVNAIAPGPFESKMTAYALGTQEGKDMLSSYIPLGRIGTAEDMSSLASFLASRASDYITGTTIPLDGGYVNLR
;
A
#
# COMPACT_ATOMS: atom_id res chain seq x y z
N MET A 1 -3.50 10.81 30.00
CA MET A 1 -3.26 9.97 28.80
C MET A 1 -4.56 9.88 28.01
N SER A 2 -4.52 9.94 26.68
CA SER A 2 -5.70 9.67 25.85
C SER A 2 -6.13 8.21 26.01
N ASP A 3 -7.43 7.93 25.81
CA ASP A 3 -7.92 6.55 25.75
C ASP A 3 -7.17 5.78 24.66
N ILE A 4 -6.69 4.58 24.98
CA ILE A 4 -5.94 3.74 24.05
C ILE A 4 -6.77 3.40 22.80
N ASN A 5 -8.07 3.20 22.96
CA ASN A 5 -8.98 2.91 21.85
C ASN A 5 -9.08 4.10 20.88
N GLU A 6 -9.07 5.33 21.39
CA GLU A 6 -9.07 6.53 20.56
C GLU A 6 -7.76 6.72 19.81
N ILE A 7 -6.63 6.29 20.38
CA ILE A 7 -5.31 6.39 19.73
C ILE A 7 -5.26 5.55 18.45
N PHE A 8 -5.89 4.38 18.44
CA PHE A 8 -5.96 3.48 17.30
C PHE A 8 -7.16 3.70 16.37
N SER A 9 -8.07 4.62 16.71
CA SER A 9 -9.26 4.92 15.92
C SER A 9 -8.92 5.66 14.63
N LEU A 10 -9.60 5.30 13.54
CA LEU A 10 -9.59 6.02 12.28
C LEU A 10 -10.91 6.76 12.01
N LYS A 11 -11.75 6.91 13.05
CA LYS A 11 -13.03 7.61 12.93
C LYS A 11 -12.84 9.04 12.41
N ASN A 12 -13.69 9.44 11.46
CA ASN A 12 -13.64 10.74 10.77
C ASN A 12 -12.35 10.99 9.95
N LYS A 13 -11.62 9.93 9.58
CA LYS A 13 -10.48 9.99 8.68
C LYS A 13 -10.90 9.65 7.26
N THR A 14 -10.35 10.38 6.29
CA THR A 14 -10.49 10.09 4.87
C THR A 14 -9.21 9.40 4.39
N ALA A 15 -9.35 8.23 3.79
CA ALA A 15 -8.24 7.41 3.31
C ALA A 15 -8.37 7.08 1.82
N ILE A 16 -7.26 7.05 1.10
CA ILE A 16 -7.14 6.47 -0.24
C ILE A 16 -6.32 5.19 -0.14
N VAL A 17 -6.80 4.10 -0.75
CA VAL A 17 -6.05 2.84 -0.92
C VAL A 17 -5.99 2.51 -2.41
N THR A 18 -4.82 2.73 -3.03
CA THR A 18 -4.62 2.39 -4.44
C THR A 18 -4.51 0.88 -4.62
N GLY A 19 -5.08 0.34 -5.72
CA GLY A 19 -5.15 -1.10 -5.91
C GLY A 19 -6.00 -1.82 -4.86
N GLY A 20 -7.02 -1.13 -4.31
CA GLY A 20 -7.86 -1.61 -3.21
C GLY A 20 -8.89 -2.69 -3.56
N THR A 21 -8.92 -3.16 -4.82
CA THR A 21 -9.95 -4.10 -5.29
C THR A 21 -9.61 -5.58 -5.05
N ARG A 22 -8.48 -5.92 -4.43
CA ARG A 22 -8.08 -7.29 -4.10
C ARG A 22 -6.83 -7.34 -3.24
N GLY A 23 -6.55 -8.54 -2.66
CA GLY A 23 -5.29 -8.84 -1.96
C GLY A 23 -4.98 -7.85 -0.85
N ILE A 24 -3.72 -7.42 -0.77
CA ILE A 24 -3.23 -6.52 0.28
C ILE A 24 -4.05 -5.21 0.35
N GLY A 25 -4.39 -4.61 -0.79
CA GLY A 25 -5.20 -3.39 -0.82
C GLY A 25 -6.61 -3.59 -0.26
N GLU A 26 -7.26 -4.70 -0.56
CA GLU A 26 -8.56 -5.07 0.02
C GLU A 26 -8.45 -5.28 1.54
N MET A 27 -7.41 -6.01 2.00
CA MET A 27 -7.17 -6.24 3.44
C MET A 27 -7.04 -4.91 4.20
N ILE A 28 -6.26 -3.97 3.66
CA ILE A 28 -6.06 -2.64 4.25
C ILE A 28 -7.36 -1.83 4.25
N ALA A 29 -8.06 -1.77 3.11
CA ALA A 29 -9.31 -1.02 2.98
C ALA A 29 -10.38 -1.54 3.96
N THR A 30 -10.52 -2.85 4.09
CA THR A 30 -11.41 -3.49 5.07
C THR A 30 -11.07 -3.06 6.49
N GLY A 31 -9.80 -3.17 6.89
CA GLY A 31 -9.37 -2.80 8.24
C GLY A 31 -9.59 -1.31 8.56
N PHE A 32 -9.41 -0.41 7.58
CA PHE A 32 -9.67 1.02 7.76
C PHE A 32 -11.16 1.33 7.92
N LEU A 33 -12.02 0.70 7.12
CA LEU A 33 -13.48 0.83 7.22
C LEU A 33 -13.98 0.34 8.59
N GLN A 34 -13.53 -0.81 9.06
CA GLN A 34 -13.88 -1.37 10.37
C GLN A 34 -13.45 -0.48 11.53
N ARG A 35 -12.43 0.38 11.33
CA ARG A 35 -11.97 1.37 12.31
C ARG A 35 -12.59 2.75 12.14
N GLY A 36 -13.59 2.88 11.25
CA GLY A 36 -14.42 4.08 11.09
C GLY A 36 -13.90 5.10 10.09
N ALA A 37 -12.92 4.77 9.25
CA ALA A 37 -12.50 5.65 8.17
C ALA A 37 -13.49 5.63 7.00
N LYS A 38 -13.58 6.75 6.25
CA LYS A 38 -14.10 6.79 4.90
C LYS A 38 -12.98 6.39 3.95
N VAL A 39 -13.19 5.39 3.09
CA VAL A 39 -12.14 4.83 2.24
C VAL A 39 -12.48 4.98 0.77
N TYR A 40 -11.55 5.55 0.02
CA TYR A 40 -11.53 5.58 -1.43
C TYR A 40 -10.62 4.46 -1.94
N ILE A 41 -11.18 3.60 -2.80
CA ILE A 41 -10.39 2.55 -3.47
C ILE A 41 -10.28 2.85 -4.96
N THR A 42 -9.14 2.51 -5.57
CA THR A 42 -8.98 2.66 -7.02
C THR A 42 -8.31 1.44 -7.64
N SER A 43 -8.69 1.15 -8.88
CA SER A 43 -8.06 0.17 -9.75
C SER A 43 -8.48 0.48 -11.20
N ARG A 44 -7.83 -0.16 -12.18
CA ARG A 44 -8.08 0.13 -13.61
C ARG A 44 -9.42 -0.40 -14.13
N LYS A 45 -9.95 -1.49 -13.57
CA LYS A 45 -11.16 -2.17 -14.07
C LYS A 45 -12.38 -1.65 -13.32
N ALA A 46 -13.30 -1.01 -14.05
CA ALA A 46 -14.50 -0.42 -13.49
C ALA A 46 -15.40 -1.45 -12.79
N ASP A 47 -15.64 -2.59 -13.45
CA ASP A 47 -16.41 -3.70 -12.91
C ASP A 47 -15.87 -4.24 -11.57
N ALA A 48 -14.54 -4.38 -11.47
CA ALA A 48 -13.89 -4.83 -10.25
C ALA A 48 -13.93 -3.76 -9.13
N VAL A 49 -13.94 -2.48 -9.51
CA VAL A 49 -14.05 -1.37 -8.55
C VAL A 49 -15.47 -1.31 -7.99
N GLU A 50 -16.48 -1.41 -8.84
CA GLU A 50 -17.90 -1.41 -8.46
C GLU A 50 -18.25 -2.58 -7.53
N ALA A 51 -17.90 -3.81 -7.93
CA ALA A 51 -18.13 -5.00 -7.13
C ALA A 51 -17.43 -4.93 -5.75
N MET A 52 -16.20 -4.37 -5.70
CA MET A 52 -15.49 -4.23 -4.43
C MET A 52 -16.05 -3.09 -3.58
N GLN A 53 -16.49 -1.98 -4.17
CA GLN A 53 -17.18 -0.93 -3.43
C GLN A 53 -18.45 -1.49 -2.75
N GLU A 54 -19.26 -2.25 -3.48
CA GLU A 54 -20.47 -2.89 -2.93
C GLU A 54 -20.11 -3.80 -1.74
N LYS A 55 -19.13 -4.70 -1.91
CA LYS A 55 -18.67 -5.60 -0.87
C LYS A 55 -18.19 -4.85 0.38
N LEU A 56 -17.36 -3.84 0.20
CA LEU A 56 -16.74 -3.10 1.30
C LEU A 56 -17.71 -2.14 1.99
N SER A 57 -18.78 -1.72 1.34
CA SER A 57 -19.82 -0.87 1.93
C SER A 57 -20.54 -1.51 3.12
N ALA A 58 -20.43 -2.84 3.27
CA ALA A 58 -20.90 -3.54 4.47
C ALA A 58 -20.11 -3.15 5.75
N TYR A 59 -18.91 -2.61 5.61
CA TYR A 59 -18.03 -2.24 6.73
C TYR A 59 -17.97 -0.74 7.01
N GLY A 60 -18.46 0.11 6.10
CA GLY A 60 -18.42 1.56 6.24
C GLY A 60 -18.51 2.29 4.90
N THR A 61 -18.21 3.59 4.89
CA THR A 61 -18.30 4.40 3.68
C THR A 61 -17.12 4.09 2.75
N CYS A 62 -17.37 3.33 1.71
CA CYS A 62 -16.41 2.99 0.65
C CYS A 62 -16.82 3.64 -0.68
N VAL A 63 -15.88 4.27 -1.37
CA VAL A 63 -16.08 4.88 -2.70
C VAL A 63 -15.04 4.33 -3.66
N GLY A 64 -15.48 3.74 -4.75
CA GLY A 64 -14.63 3.16 -5.78
C GLY A 64 -14.47 4.06 -7.01
N ILE A 65 -13.25 4.25 -7.49
CA ILE A 65 -12.97 5.08 -8.67
C ILE A 65 -12.05 4.30 -9.63
N PRO A 66 -12.51 4.01 -10.85
CA PRO A 66 -11.64 3.45 -11.88
C PRO A 66 -10.56 4.45 -12.28
N SER A 67 -9.29 4.06 -12.18
CA SER A 67 -8.16 4.92 -12.57
C SER A 67 -6.94 4.10 -12.96
N ASP A 68 -6.23 4.51 -14.00
CA ASP A 68 -4.92 3.95 -14.35
C ASP A 68 -3.80 4.86 -13.81
N LEU A 69 -3.28 4.49 -12.66
CA LEU A 69 -2.23 5.24 -12.00
C LEU A 69 -0.82 4.97 -12.58
N SER A 70 -0.69 4.13 -13.62
CA SER A 70 0.59 3.94 -14.31
C SER A 70 0.95 5.08 -15.27
N THR A 71 0.03 6.01 -15.50
CA THR A 71 0.21 7.19 -16.36
C THR A 71 0.04 8.48 -15.57
N ASN A 72 0.73 9.54 -15.99
CA ASN A 72 0.57 10.87 -15.38
C ASN A 72 -0.84 11.43 -15.58
N GLU A 73 -1.44 11.15 -16.75
CA GLU A 73 -2.82 11.55 -17.06
C GLU A 73 -3.80 10.93 -16.07
N GLY A 74 -3.67 9.63 -15.79
CA GLY A 74 -4.50 8.93 -14.84
C GLY A 74 -4.29 9.41 -13.39
N VAL A 75 -3.05 9.69 -13.00
CA VAL A 75 -2.72 10.29 -11.70
C VAL A 75 -3.37 11.67 -11.55
N ASN A 76 -3.24 12.53 -12.55
CA ASN A 76 -3.82 13.88 -12.52
C ASN A 76 -5.34 13.83 -12.49
N ALA A 77 -5.96 13.03 -13.37
CA ALA A 77 -7.42 12.89 -13.42
C ALA A 77 -7.99 12.38 -12.10
N PHE A 78 -7.34 11.38 -11.47
CA PHE A 78 -7.74 10.88 -10.16
C PHE A 78 -7.59 11.94 -9.06
N GLY A 79 -6.47 12.66 -9.03
CA GLY A 79 -6.23 13.70 -8.04
C GLY A 79 -7.19 14.87 -8.17
N ASP A 80 -7.48 15.36 -9.39
CA ASP A 80 -8.45 16.42 -9.64
C ASP A 80 -9.86 16.00 -9.25
N TRP A 81 -10.22 14.75 -9.57
CA TRP A 81 -11.50 14.19 -9.16
C TRP A 81 -11.59 14.14 -7.61
N PHE A 82 -10.56 13.64 -6.92
CA PHE A 82 -10.55 13.56 -5.47
C PHE A 82 -10.67 14.95 -4.82
N ALA A 83 -9.88 15.93 -5.25
CA ALA A 83 -9.93 17.31 -4.78
C ALA A 83 -11.31 17.97 -5.01
N SER A 84 -12.08 17.53 -6.01
CA SER A 84 -13.46 17.99 -6.22
C SER A 84 -14.48 17.43 -5.22
N LYS A 85 -14.11 16.40 -4.44
CA LYS A 85 -14.98 15.68 -3.50
C LYS A 85 -14.59 15.85 -2.04
N GLU A 86 -13.32 16.09 -1.77
CA GLU A 86 -12.75 16.13 -0.43
C GLU A 86 -11.79 17.30 -0.27
N ASP A 87 -11.95 18.08 0.79
CA ASP A 87 -11.06 19.20 1.12
C ASP A 87 -9.76 18.74 1.79
N LYS A 88 -9.69 17.49 2.25
CA LYS A 88 -8.54 16.92 2.96
C LYS A 88 -8.40 15.44 2.72
N LEU A 89 -7.15 14.97 2.86
CA LEU A 89 -6.78 13.55 2.84
C LEU A 89 -5.97 13.22 4.10
N ASP A 90 -6.49 12.39 4.98
CA ASP A 90 -5.77 12.00 6.20
C ASP A 90 -4.74 10.89 5.94
N ILE A 91 -5.06 9.92 5.05
CA ILE A 91 -4.26 8.72 4.84
C ILE A 91 -4.18 8.39 3.34
N LEU A 92 -2.95 8.29 2.82
CA LEU A 92 -2.68 7.78 1.46
C LEU A 92 -1.94 6.45 1.56
N VAL A 93 -2.53 5.38 1.03
CA VAL A 93 -1.88 4.07 0.89
C VAL A 93 -1.53 3.83 -0.57
N ASN A 94 -0.25 3.89 -0.90
CA ASN A 94 0.29 3.55 -2.20
C ASN A 94 0.53 2.04 -2.27
N ASN A 95 -0.51 1.28 -2.65
CA ASN A 95 -0.48 -0.17 -2.73
C ASN A 95 -0.54 -0.70 -4.16
N ALA A 96 -1.06 0.06 -5.13
CA ALA A 96 -1.09 -0.38 -6.52
C ALA A 96 0.31 -0.81 -6.99
N GLY A 97 0.40 -1.98 -7.63
CA GLY A 97 1.67 -2.50 -8.08
C GLY A 97 1.53 -3.58 -9.13
N ALA A 98 2.62 -3.81 -9.87
CA ALA A 98 2.76 -4.84 -10.88
C ALA A 98 4.08 -5.59 -10.69
N ALA A 99 4.12 -6.83 -11.18
CA ALA A 99 5.32 -7.61 -11.38
C ALA A 99 5.40 -8.04 -12.85
N TRP A 100 6.62 -8.31 -13.31
CA TRP A 100 6.89 -8.82 -14.65
C TRP A 100 8.10 -9.74 -14.59
N GLY A 101 8.01 -10.91 -15.22
CA GLY A 101 9.09 -11.88 -15.26
C GLY A 101 9.35 -12.36 -16.68
N GLU A 102 10.60 -12.29 -17.13
CA GLU A 102 11.12 -12.78 -18.41
C GLU A 102 12.58 -13.22 -18.20
N PRO A 103 13.12 -14.14 -19.01
CA PRO A 103 14.55 -14.43 -19.02
C PRO A 103 15.37 -13.15 -19.25
N ILE A 104 16.59 -13.12 -18.71
CA ILE A 104 17.42 -11.89 -18.78
C ILE A 104 17.74 -11.49 -20.24
N GLU A 105 17.92 -12.47 -21.11
CA GLU A 105 18.24 -12.25 -22.52
C GLU A 105 17.06 -11.65 -23.31
N GLU A 106 15.83 -11.82 -22.82
CA GLU A 106 14.59 -11.41 -23.48
C GLU A 106 13.83 -10.33 -22.70
N PHE A 107 14.41 -9.84 -21.58
CA PHE A 107 13.69 -8.93 -20.70
C PHE A 107 13.37 -7.62 -21.41
N SER A 108 12.06 -7.39 -21.62
CA SER A 108 11.57 -6.29 -22.44
C SER A 108 11.55 -4.95 -21.68
N GLU A 109 11.88 -3.85 -22.38
CA GLU A 109 11.70 -2.49 -21.88
C GLU A 109 10.25 -2.24 -21.43
N LYS A 110 9.28 -2.75 -22.19
CA LYS A 110 7.85 -2.70 -21.83
C LYS A 110 7.55 -3.34 -20.47
N GLY A 111 8.17 -4.49 -20.18
CA GLY A 111 8.03 -5.16 -18.88
C GLY A 111 8.66 -4.34 -17.75
N TRP A 112 9.82 -3.75 -18.03
CA TRP A 112 10.51 -2.86 -17.10
C TRP A 112 9.68 -1.62 -16.77
N ASP A 113 9.26 -0.87 -17.80
CA ASP A 113 8.49 0.37 -17.66
C ASP A 113 7.17 0.13 -16.96
N ARG A 114 6.46 -0.95 -17.32
CA ARG A 114 5.21 -1.32 -16.63
C ARG A 114 5.37 -1.44 -15.12
N VAL A 115 6.49 -2.01 -14.67
CA VAL A 115 6.76 -2.18 -13.24
C VAL A 115 7.19 -0.85 -12.61
N MET A 116 8.13 -0.14 -13.24
CA MET A 116 8.69 1.09 -12.69
C MET A 116 7.67 2.23 -12.69
N ASP A 117 6.87 2.38 -13.73
CA ASP A 117 5.83 3.41 -13.81
C ASP A 117 4.78 3.24 -12.71
N LEU A 118 4.30 1.99 -12.50
CA LEU A 118 3.27 1.77 -11.49
C LEU A 118 3.82 1.68 -10.06
N ASN A 119 4.99 1.04 -9.86
CA ASN A 119 5.48 0.77 -8.51
C ASN A 119 6.27 1.93 -7.89
N VAL A 120 6.86 2.82 -8.72
CA VAL A 120 7.75 3.88 -8.23
C VAL A 120 7.25 5.25 -8.66
N LYS A 121 7.12 5.48 -9.96
CA LYS A 121 6.76 6.78 -10.52
C LYS A 121 5.37 7.23 -10.06
N SER A 122 4.40 6.33 -10.06
CA SER A 122 3.04 6.63 -9.60
C SER A 122 3.00 7.08 -8.14
N ILE A 123 3.79 6.45 -7.27
CA ILE A 123 3.86 6.79 -5.83
C ILE A 123 4.30 8.24 -5.66
N PHE A 124 5.35 8.65 -6.37
CA PHE A 124 5.85 10.02 -6.28
C PHE A 124 4.84 11.04 -6.79
N PHE A 125 4.34 10.86 -8.02
CA PHE A 125 3.45 11.85 -8.65
C PHE A 125 2.06 11.88 -8.02
N LEU A 126 1.53 10.75 -7.54
CA LEU A 126 0.27 10.73 -6.79
C LEU A 126 0.41 11.43 -5.43
N THR A 127 1.53 11.18 -4.72
CA THR A 127 1.83 11.91 -3.48
C THR A 127 1.93 13.42 -3.75
N GLN A 128 2.66 13.84 -4.79
CA GLN A 128 2.79 15.23 -5.18
C GLN A 128 1.43 15.86 -5.50
N LYS A 129 0.60 15.17 -6.26
CA LYS A 129 -0.73 15.63 -6.70
C LYS A 129 -1.71 15.81 -5.53
N LEU A 130 -1.65 14.92 -4.52
CA LEU A 130 -2.53 14.95 -3.34
C LEU A 130 -1.91 15.69 -2.14
N LEU A 131 -0.76 16.33 -2.33
CA LEU A 131 -0.06 17.03 -1.25
C LEU A 131 -0.87 18.20 -0.64
N PRO A 132 -1.65 18.99 -1.40
CA PRO A 132 -2.50 20.03 -0.82
C PRO A 132 -3.50 19.47 0.19
N GLU A 133 -4.19 18.36 -0.13
CA GLU A 133 -5.19 17.71 0.73
C GLU A 133 -4.54 17.02 1.94
N LEU A 134 -3.35 16.41 1.78
CA LEU A 134 -2.56 15.86 2.87
C LEU A 134 -2.12 16.95 3.86
N ARG A 135 -1.67 18.11 3.36
CA ARG A 135 -1.33 19.27 4.17
C ARG A 135 -2.55 19.86 4.87
N ALA A 136 -3.71 19.87 4.22
CA ALA A 136 -4.96 20.33 4.82
C ALA A 136 -5.36 19.46 6.03
N ALA A 137 -5.20 18.15 5.95
CA ALA A 137 -5.44 17.24 7.06
C ALA A 137 -4.48 17.46 8.23
N ALA A 138 -3.23 17.82 7.96
CA ALA A 138 -2.19 18.03 8.96
C ALA A 138 -2.36 19.32 9.79
N LYS A 139 -3.10 20.31 9.32
CA LYS A 139 -3.27 21.62 9.98
C LYS A 139 -4.08 21.58 11.28
N ALA A 140 -5.00 20.66 11.43
CA ALA A 140 -5.98 20.59 12.54
C ALA A 140 -5.50 19.76 13.74
N ASN A 141 -4.24 19.87 14.17
CA ASN A 141 -3.61 19.06 15.23
C ASN A 141 -3.58 17.55 14.95
N ALA A 142 -3.78 17.16 13.69
CA ALA A 142 -3.59 15.82 13.18
C ALA A 142 -2.31 15.72 12.35
N ARG A 143 -1.93 14.52 11.96
CA ARG A 143 -0.85 14.28 11.00
C ARG A 143 -1.41 13.67 9.72
N GLY A 144 -0.92 14.09 8.56
CA GLY A 144 -1.08 13.35 7.33
C GLY A 144 -0.27 12.03 7.38
N ARG A 145 -0.77 10.98 6.74
CA ARG A 145 -0.15 9.66 6.72
C ARG A 145 0.05 9.18 5.30
N ILE A 146 1.26 8.78 4.96
CA ILE A 146 1.56 8.08 3.71
C ILE A 146 2.12 6.72 4.08
N ILE A 147 1.50 5.66 3.53
CA ILE A 147 1.92 4.28 3.72
C ILE A 147 2.22 3.69 2.33
N ASN A 148 3.47 3.39 2.07
CA ASN A 148 3.90 2.77 0.82
C ASN A 148 3.98 1.26 1.00
N ILE A 149 3.47 0.49 0.04
CA ILE A 149 3.59 -0.96 0.07
C ILE A 149 4.86 -1.38 -0.71
N GLY A 150 5.90 -1.68 0.06
CA GLY A 150 7.15 -2.26 -0.41
C GLY A 150 7.03 -3.75 -0.70
N SER A 151 8.07 -4.49 -0.37
CA SER A 151 8.14 -5.97 -0.36
C SER A 151 9.40 -6.40 0.36
N ILE A 152 9.42 -7.61 0.92
CA ILE A 152 10.66 -8.24 1.39
C ILE A 152 11.69 -8.38 0.26
N GLU A 153 11.26 -8.52 -1.00
CA GLU A 153 12.16 -8.56 -2.16
C GLU A 153 12.88 -7.23 -2.42
N GLY A 154 12.50 -6.14 -1.75
CA GLY A 154 13.32 -4.92 -1.72
C GLY A 154 14.52 -4.99 -0.78
N PHE A 155 14.62 -6.04 0.05
CA PHE A 155 15.74 -6.33 0.95
C PHE A 155 16.52 -7.58 0.54
N THR A 156 15.84 -8.55 -0.08
CA THR A 156 16.37 -9.88 -0.40
C THR A 156 16.40 -10.13 -1.91
N MET A 157 16.98 -11.27 -2.28
CA MET A 157 16.90 -11.77 -3.66
C MET A 157 15.46 -12.12 -4.04
N PRO A 158 15.09 -11.99 -5.33
CA PRO A 158 13.74 -12.34 -5.79
C PRO A 158 13.43 -13.81 -5.56
N MET A 159 12.19 -14.10 -5.17
CA MET A 159 11.71 -15.47 -4.96
C MET A 159 11.49 -16.22 -6.28
N ALA A 160 11.19 -15.49 -7.36
CA ALA A 160 10.98 -16.07 -8.69
C ALA A 160 12.12 -15.68 -9.65
N PRO A 161 12.66 -16.61 -10.46
CA PRO A 161 13.63 -16.29 -11.50
C PRO A 161 13.02 -15.34 -12.54
N GLY A 162 13.86 -14.55 -13.22
CA GLY A 162 13.42 -13.60 -14.24
C GLY A 162 12.71 -12.34 -13.71
N ASN A 163 12.59 -12.17 -12.39
CA ASN A 163 11.90 -11.03 -11.78
C ASN A 163 12.92 -9.95 -11.38
N PHE A 164 13.38 -9.15 -12.33
CA PHE A 164 14.42 -8.13 -12.07
C PHE A 164 13.84 -6.77 -11.71
N ALA A 165 12.84 -6.31 -12.45
CA ALA A 165 12.27 -4.97 -12.27
C ALA A 165 11.51 -4.83 -10.94
N TYR A 166 10.80 -5.88 -10.49
CA TYR A 166 9.98 -5.82 -9.29
C TYR A 166 10.81 -5.60 -8.01
N PRO A 167 11.83 -6.43 -7.68
CA PRO A 167 12.64 -6.19 -6.49
C PRO A 167 13.40 -4.87 -6.56
N ALA A 168 13.89 -4.46 -7.75
CA ALA A 168 14.49 -3.15 -7.94
C ALA A 168 13.51 -2.01 -7.63
N SER A 169 12.26 -2.12 -8.10
CA SER A 169 11.22 -1.15 -7.81
C SER A 169 10.88 -1.08 -6.31
N LYS A 170 10.86 -2.23 -5.61
CA LYS A 170 10.55 -2.28 -4.17
C LYS A 170 11.69 -1.74 -3.32
N ALA A 171 12.95 -1.95 -3.71
CA ALA A 171 14.09 -1.27 -3.09
C ALA A 171 14.02 0.24 -3.29
N ALA A 172 13.64 0.71 -4.49
CA ALA A 172 13.41 2.12 -4.78
C ALA A 172 12.29 2.71 -3.91
N VAL A 173 11.17 1.98 -3.69
CA VAL A 173 10.08 2.40 -2.79
C VAL A 173 10.57 2.58 -1.35
N HIS A 174 11.41 1.66 -0.84
CA HIS A 174 11.99 1.78 0.49
C HIS A 174 12.86 3.04 0.62
N HIS A 175 13.65 3.36 -0.40
CA HIS A 175 14.47 4.57 -0.39
C HIS A 175 13.60 5.85 -0.56
N LEU A 176 12.64 5.84 -1.47
CA LEU A 176 11.71 6.95 -1.71
C LEU A 176 10.91 7.27 -0.43
N THR A 177 10.51 6.25 0.34
CA THR A 177 9.85 6.42 1.64
C THR A 177 10.68 7.29 2.58
N ARG A 178 12.00 7.04 2.69
CA ARG A 178 12.90 7.85 3.54
C ARG A 178 13.04 9.28 3.02
N SER A 179 13.18 9.44 1.72
CA SER A 179 13.31 10.77 1.09
C SER A 179 12.05 11.62 1.31
N LEU A 180 10.86 11.05 1.05
CA LEU A 180 9.59 11.72 1.29
C LEU A 180 9.34 11.99 2.78
N ALA A 181 9.73 11.08 3.66
CA ALA A 181 9.59 11.27 5.11
C ALA A 181 10.40 12.48 5.60
N ARG A 182 11.62 12.65 5.12
CA ARG A 182 12.46 13.81 5.45
C ARG A 182 11.87 15.11 4.94
N GLU A 183 11.43 15.10 3.68
CA GLU A 183 10.88 16.30 3.01
C GLU A 183 9.56 16.75 3.63
N LEU A 184 8.68 15.81 3.97
CA LEU A 184 7.32 16.10 4.43
C LEU A 184 7.17 16.18 5.96
N ALA A 185 8.21 15.91 6.74
CA ALA A 185 8.18 16.02 8.20
C ALA A 185 7.82 17.43 8.70
N PRO A 186 8.34 18.54 8.11
CA PRO A 186 7.92 19.90 8.48
C PRO A 186 6.43 20.15 8.25
N ASP A 187 5.82 19.50 7.28
CA ASP A 187 4.39 19.56 6.97
C ASP A 187 3.54 18.69 7.92
N ARG A 188 4.16 18.05 8.93
CA ARG A 188 3.48 17.11 9.85
C ARG A 188 2.90 15.89 9.15
N ILE A 189 3.51 15.45 8.06
CA ILE A 189 3.13 14.24 7.32
C ILE A 189 4.18 13.16 7.62
N THR A 190 3.73 12.00 8.09
CA THR A 190 4.61 10.84 8.24
C THR A 190 4.55 9.96 6.99
N VAL A 191 5.69 9.43 6.59
CA VAL A 191 5.79 8.52 5.44
C VAL A 191 6.51 7.26 5.89
N ASN A 192 5.83 6.11 5.82
CA ASN A 192 6.40 4.83 6.19
C ASN A 192 6.08 3.78 5.12
N ALA A 193 6.81 2.69 5.11
CA ALA A 193 6.53 1.55 4.24
C ALA A 193 6.24 0.29 5.04
N ILE A 194 5.35 -0.55 4.51
CA ILE A 194 5.21 -1.94 4.91
C ILE A 194 5.91 -2.78 3.84
N ALA A 195 6.75 -3.72 4.23
CA ALA A 195 7.37 -4.70 3.34
C ALA A 195 6.76 -6.08 3.60
N PRO A 196 5.69 -6.46 2.86
CA PRO A 196 5.05 -7.74 3.04
C PRO A 196 5.96 -8.90 2.65
N GLY A 197 5.90 -9.99 3.43
CA GLY A 197 6.32 -11.33 3.04
C GLY A 197 5.23 -12.03 2.21
N PRO A 198 5.16 -13.36 2.23
CA PRO A 198 4.12 -14.11 1.53
C PRO A 198 2.73 -13.86 2.12
N PHE A 199 1.84 -13.31 1.29
CA PHE A 199 0.40 -13.13 1.54
C PHE A 199 -0.39 -13.70 0.37
N GLU A 200 -1.56 -14.25 0.61
CA GLU A 200 -2.45 -14.68 -0.46
C GLU A 200 -2.91 -13.49 -1.31
N SER A 201 -2.62 -13.56 -2.59
CA SER A 201 -3.05 -12.57 -3.58
C SER A 201 -3.04 -13.20 -4.98
N LYS A 202 -3.63 -12.49 -5.96
CA LYS A 202 -3.51 -12.93 -7.35
C LYS A 202 -2.05 -12.95 -7.84
N MET A 203 -1.19 -12.08 -7.29
CA MET A 203 0.22 -12.00 -7.65
C MET A 203 1.00 -13.23 -7.16
N THR A 204 0.62 -13.78 -6.02
CA THR A 204 1.26 -14.95 -5.39
C THR A 204 0.54 -16.27 -5.67
N ALA A 205 -0.54 -16.25 -6.47
CA ALA A 205 -1.35 -17.45 -6.75
C ALA A 205 -0.54 -18.58 -7.39
N TYR A 206 0.51 -18.28 -8.14
CA TYR A 206 1.40 -19.29 -8.72
C TYR A 206 2.14 -20.13 -7.64
N ALA A 207 2.41 -19.56 -6.48
CA ALA A 207 3.11 -20.20 -5.38
C ALA A 207 2.19 -20.60 -4.21
N LEU A 208 1.12 -19.82 -3.97
CA LEU A 208 0.20 -19.99 -2.84
C LEU A 208 -1.18 -20.55 -3.25
N GLY A 209 -1.36 -20.90 -4.54
CA GLY A 209 -2.63 -21.41 -5.04
C GLY A 209 -2.96 -22.85 -4.62
N THR A 210 -1.98 -23.59 -4.09
CA THR A 210 -2.15 -24.96 -3.57
C THR A 210 -1.75 -25.05 -2.10
N GLN A 211 -2.27 -26.06 -1.37
CA GLN A 211 -1.88 -26.26 0.01
C GLN A 211 -0.39 -26.62 0.14
N GLU A 212 0.13 -27.45 -0.77
CA GLU A 212 1.56 -27.81 -0.81
C GLU A 212 2.47 -26.59 -0.99
N GLY A 213 2.07 -25.63 -1.87
CA GLY A 213 2.80 -24.37 -2.04
C GLY A 213 2.78 -23.51 -0.78
N LYS A 214 1.64 -23.44 -0.08
CA LYS A 214 1.52 -22.74 1.21
C LYS A 214 2.41 -23.39 2.27
N ASP A 215 2.38 -24.70 2.39
CA ASP A 215 3.17 -25.46 3.37
C ASP A 215 4.67 -25.30 3.09
N MET A 216 5.06 -25.40 1.82
CA MET A 216 6.44 -25.17 1.40
C MET A 216 6.92 -23.77 1.77
N LEU A 217 6.17 -22.72 1.42
CA LEU A 217 6.55 -21.33 1.76
C LEU A 217 6.52 -21.09 3.27
N SER A 218 5.55 -21.66 3.99
CA SER A 218 5.46 -21.55 5.45
C SER A 218 6.68 -22.17 6.15
N SER A 219 7.25 -23.24 5.60
CA SER A 219 8.45 -23.89 6.16
C SER A 219 9.71 -22.98 6.10
N TYR A 220 9.69 -22.00 5.21
CA TYR A 220 10.75 -20.98 5.12
C TYR A 220 10.53 -19.76 6.02
N ILE A 221 9.38 -19.60 6.63
CA ILE A 221 9.04 -18.48 7.48
C ILE A 221 9.24 -18.90 8.95
N PRO A 222 10.04 -18.16 9.75
CA PRO A 222 10.27 -18.53 11.17
C PRO A 222 9.01 -18.71 11.99
N LEU A 223 7.94 -17.89 11.75
CA LEU A 223 6.65 -18.09 12.43
C LEU A 223 5.82 -19.26 11.86
N GLY A 224 6.31 -20.01 10.87
CA GLY A 224 5.68 -21.23 10.35
C GLY A 224 4.37 -21.02 9.57
N ARG A 225 4.07 -19.79 9.16
CA ARG A 225 2.84 -19.47 8.40
C ARG A 225 3.02 -18.27 7.48
N ILE A 226 2.21 -18.20 6.45
CA ILE A 226 2.04 -16.99 5.63
C ILE A 226 1.25 -15.93 6.40
N GLY A 227 1.30 -14.68 5.91
CA GLY A 227 0.55 -13.56 6.48
C GLY A 227 -0.96 -13.65 6.19
N THR A 228 -1.76 -13.14 7.10
CA THR A 228 -3.22 -13.09 7.04
C THR A 228 -3.73 -11.66 6.79
N ALA A 229 -5.01 -11.53 6.44
CA ALA A 229 -5.65 -10.23 6.30
C ALA A 229 -5.60 -9.42 7.61
N GLU A 230 -5.69 -10.09 8.75
CA GLU A 230 -5.61 -9.45 10.06
C GLU A 230 -4.21 -8.89 10.35
N ASP A 231 -3.14 -9.63 10.01
CA ASP A 231 -1.77 -9.14 10.15
C ASP A 231 -1.57 -7.83 9.36
N MET A 232 -2.01 -7.82 8.08
CA MET A 232 -1.86 -6.67 7.20
C MET A 232 -2.70 -5.47 7.66
N SER A 233 -3.98 -5.68 7.94
CA SER A 233 -4.90 -4.62 8.34
C SER A 233 -4.51 -4.01 9.69
N SER A 234 -3.97 -4.80 10.60
CA SER A 234 -3.51 -4.35 11.92
C SER A 234 -2.30 -3.43 11.82
N LEU A 235 -1.25 -3.83 11.09
CA LEU A 235 -0.08 -2.98 10.91
C LEU A 235 -0.40 -1.71 10.11
N ALA A 236 -1.19 -1.82 9.04
CA ALA A 236 -1.62 -0.65 8.27
C ALA A 236 -2.44 0.32 9.13
N SER A 237 -3.37 -0.19 9.96
CA SER A 237 -4.16 0.64 10.88
C SER A 237 -3.30 1.29 11.97
N PHE A 238 -2.30 0.58 12.50
CA PHE A 238 -1.33 1.18 13.41
C PHE A 238 -0.61 2.36 12.77
N LEU A 239 -0.06 2.18 11.57
CA LEU A 239 0.66 3.25 10.85
C LEU A 239 -0.26 4.41 10.43
N ALA A 240 -1.54 4.15 10.19
CA ALA A 240 -2.55 5.16 9.86
C ALA A 240 -3.04 5.94 11.07
N SER A 241 -2.91 5.39 12.28
CA SER A 241 -3.46 5.94 13.53
C SER A 241 -2.48 6.87 14.27
N ARG A 242 -2.95 7.48 15.35
CA ARG A 242 -2.13 8.28 16.25
C ARG A 242 -1.09 7.47 17.02
N ALA A 243 -1.25 6.15 17.10
CA ALA A 243 -0.31 5.25 17.76
C ALA A 243 1.09 5.28 17.13
N SER A 244 1.19 5.69 15.86
CA SER A 244 2.46 5.82 15.12
C SER A 244 2.95 7.28 14.96
N ASP A 245 2.48 8.22 15.77
CA ASP A 245 2.79 9.66 15.63
C ASP A 245 4.29 9.97 15.63
N TYR A 246 5.10 9.12 16.26
CA TYR A 246 6.55 9.32 16.36
C TYR A 246 7.36 8.38 15.44
N ILE A 247 6.69 7.83 14.40
CA ILE A 247 7.30 6.91 13.44
C ILE A 247 7.21 7.53 12.03
N THR A 248 8.37 7.78 11.40
CA THR A 248 8.46 8.22 10.01
C THR A 248 9.79 7.77 9.38
N GLY A 249 9.79 7.53 8.08
CA GLY A 249 10.96 7.12 7.30
C GLY A 249 11.34 5.65 7.46
N THR A 250 10.51 4.82 8.13
CA THR A 250 10.81 3.41 8.34
C THR A 250 10.15 2.51 7.29
N THR A 251 10.79 1.39 7.02
CA THR A 251 10.20 0.25 6.30
C THR A 251 10.08 -0.91 7.27
N ILE A 252 8.87 -1.36 7.54
CA ILE A 252 8.57 -2.43 8.50
C ILE A 252 8.33 -3.73 7.73
N PRO A 253 9.19 -4.75 7.85
CA PRO A 253 8.91 -6.08 7.36
C PRO A 253 7.70 -6.68 8.08
N LEU A 254 6.73 -7.18 7.31
CA LEU A 254 5.58 -7.93 7.81
C LEU A 254 5.62 -9.32 7.16
N ASP A 255 6.51 -10.18 7.68
CA ASP A 255 7.01 -11.35 6.98
C ASP A 255 7.22 -12.59 7.86
N GLY A 256 6.79 -12.53 9.11
CA GLY A 256 6.98 -13.63 10.06
C GLY A 256 8.45 -13.93 10.41
N GLY A 257 9.34 -12.96 10.21
CA GLY A 257 10.78 -13.08 10.49
C GLY A 257 11.62 -13.54 9.28
N TYR A 258 11.03 -13.58 8.09
CA TYR A 258 11.72 -14.07 6.89
C TYR A 258 13.00 -13.30 6.56
N VAL A 259 13.01 -11.98 6.68
CA VAL A 259 14.18 -11.14 6.33
C VAL A 259 15.21 -11.11 7.47
N ASN A 260 14.75 -10.94 8.71
CA ASN A 260 15.64 -10.58 9.82
C ASN A 260 16.19 -11.77 10.59
N LEU A 261 15.65 -12.97 10.41
CA LEU A 261 16.02 -14.16 11.15
C LEU A 261 16.63 -15.27 10.27
N ARG A 262 17.08 -14.93 9.08
CA ARG A 262 17.75 -15.82 8.12
C ARG A 262 19.19 -15.40 7.88
#